data_b794e09727838b60d572ad74b29bf460
#
_entry.id   b794e09727838b60d572ad74b29bf460
#
_cell.length_a   1.000
_cell.length_b   1.000
_cell.length_c   1.000
_cell.angle_alpha   90.00
_cell.angle_beta   90.00
_cell.angle_gamma   90.00
#
_symmetry.space_group_name_H-M   'P 1'
#
loop_
_entity.id
_entity.type
_entity.pdbx_description
1 polymer ?
#
loop_
_entity_poly.entity_id
_entity_poly.type
_entity_poly.pdbx_seq_one_letter_code
_entity_poly.pdbx_strand_id
1 'polypeptide(L)'
;MKTILRNLFYTLKRFRTASVLNLLGLSTAFAAFMLIMMKASYEYNFDTCYPDSDRLVMLNFGEEKDNSITLLPRGPIDFLIQQVPGIEYGTIYAPCWQKQAFCTNPENPQYFYETPWAVYPDFGKVIGLQFVKGSDKDMDKPESIIISESYARKLFPKGNALGSYLYTEGDNGLVKRIDKFRICGIFKDLPENCQFKNDMFIRMSDYQKDDWASQNYF
;
A
#
# COMPACT_ATOMS: atom_id res chain seq x y z
N MET A 1 40.62 -24.15 -28.06
CA MET A 1 39.39 -24.39 -27.30
C MET A 1 39.07 -25.87 -27.09
N LYS A 2 39.03 -26.74 -28.09
CA LYS A 2 38.70 -28.18 -27.92
C LYS A 2 39.60 -28.91 -26.92
N THR A 3 40.92 -28.62 -26.87
CA THR A 3 41.87 -29.27 -25.96
C THR A 3 41.67 -28.89 -24.52
N ILE A 4 41.31 -27.61 -24.25
CA ILE A 4 41.05 -27.10 -22.86
C ILE A 4 39.79 -27.79 -22.31
N LEU A 5 38.69 -27.83 -23.07
CA LEU A 5 37.47 -28.47 -22.72
C LEU A 5 37.68 -29.99 -22.45
N ARG A 6 38.46 -30.68 -23.30
CA ARG A 6 38.76 -32.09 -23.11
C ARG A 6 39.53 -32.36 -21.82
N ASN A 7 40.53 -31.52 -21.55
CA ASN A 7 41.31 -31.65 -20.29
C ASN A 7 40.47 -31.35 -19.07
N LEU A 8 39.58 -30.35 -19.14
CA LEU A 8 38.62 -30.08 -18.06
C LEU A 8 37.73 -31.26 -17.76
N PHE A 9 37.11 -31.87 -18.79
CA PHE A 9 36.27 -33.07 -18.62
C PHE A 9 37.04 -34.26 -18.07
N TYR A 10 38.29 -34.43 -18.50
CA TYR A 10 39.13 -35.52 -17.97
C TYR A 10 39.48 -35.32 -16.48
N THR A 11 39.79 -34.10 -16.05
CA THR A 11 40.07 -33.74 -14.66
C THR A 11 38.81 -33.90 -13.80
N LEU A 12 37.63 -33.42 -14.25
CA LEU A 12 36.36 -33.57 -13.56
C LEU A 12 36.01 -35.07 -13.36
N LYS A 13 36.26 -35.90 -14.38
CA LYS A 13 36.01 -37.33 -14.32
C LYS A 13 36.97 -38.08 -13.39
N ARG A 14 38.22 -37.60 -13.31
CA ARG A 14 39.26 -38.20 -12.44
C ARG A 14 39.02 -37.90 -10.97
N PHE A 15 38.59 -36.63 -10.66
CA PHE A 15 38.37 -36.18 -9.29
C PHE A 15 36.89 -35.93 -9.03
N ARG A 16 36.02 -36.92 -9.26
CA ARG A 16 34.54 -36.78 -9.24
C ARG A 16 34.03 -36.17 -7.94
N THR A 17 34.46 -36.69 -6.79
CA THR A 17 33.98 -36.27 -5.48
C THR A 17 34.32 -34.81 -5.21
N ALA A 18 35.56 -34.41 -5.45
CA ALA A 18 35.99 -33.01 -5.27
C ALA A 18 35.29 -32.08 -6.27
N SER A 19 35.10 -32.51 -7.52
CA SER A 19 34.40 -31.72 -8.53
C SER A 19 32.94 -31.51 -8.19
N VAL A 20 32.25 -32.56 -7.74
CA VAL A 20 30.84 -32.44 -7.30
C VAL A 20 30.73 -31.52 -6.09
N LEU A 21 31.60 -31.67 -5.08
CA LEU A 21 31.58 -30.86 -3.88
C LEU A 21 31.83 -29.39 -4.19
N ASN A 22 32.82 -29.09 -5.06
CA ASN A 22 33.10 -27.71 -5.49
C ASN A 22 31.94 -27.13 -6.29
N LEU A 23 31.31 -27.91 -7.18
CA LEU A 23 30.16 -27.46 -7.96
C LEU A 23 28.97 -27.18 -7.06
N LEU A 24 28.66 -28.02 -6.11
CA LEU A 24 27.58 -27.81 -5.12
C LEU A 24 27.88 -26.58 -4.26
N GLY A 25 29.11 -26.42 -3.75
CA GLY A 25 29.50 -25.28 -2.95
C GLY A 25 29.35 -23.97 -3.74
N LEU A 26 29.86 -23.94 -4.97
CA LEU A 26 29.76 -22.76 -5.82
C LEU A 26 28.30 -22.44 -6.20
N SER A 27 27.51 -23.46 -6.52
CA SER A 27 26.10 -23.30 -6.86
C SER A 27 25.30 -22.75 -5.67
N THR A 28 25.56 -23.25 -4.46
CA THR A 28 24.90 -22.79 -3.24
C THR A 28 25.31 -21.35 -2.92
N ALA A 29 26.59 -21.03 -3.03
CA ALA A 29 27.09 -19.66 -2.80
C ALA A 29 26.48 -18.68 -3.79
N PHE A 30 26.40 -19.07 -5.08
CA PHE A 30 25.80 -18.24 -6.11
C PHE A 30 24.29 -18.05 -5.90
N ALA A 31 23.57 -19.12 -5.54
CA ALA A 31 22.15 -19.01 -5.21
C ALA A 31 21.91 -18.06 -4.01
N ALA A 32 22.70 -18.19 -2.95
CA ALA A 32 22.62 -17.30 -1.81
C ALA A 32 22.90 -15.83 -2.19
N PHE A 33 23.94 -15.60 -3.02
CA PHE A 33 24.23 -14.26 -3.53
C PHE A 33 23.08 -13.67 -4.34
N MET A 34 22.47 -14.46 -5.23
CA MET A 34 21.32 -14.01 -6.03
C MET A 34 20.12 -13.63 -5.14
N LEU A 35 19.82 -14.44 -4.12
CA LEU A 35 18.75 -14.11 -3.17
C LEU A 35 19.00 -12.80 -2.41
N ILE A 36 20.24 -12.60 -1.96
CA ILE A 36 20.64 -11.34 -1.28
C ILE A 36 20.51 -10.16 -2.23
N MET A 37 20.97 -10.28 -3.47
CA MET A 37 20.86 -9.22 -4.47
C MET A 37 19.40 -8.90 -4.82
N MET A 38 18.55 -9.93 -4.94
CA MET A 38 17.11 -9.72 -5.17
C MET A 38 16.47 -8.96 -3.98
N LYS A 39 16.78 -9.36 -2.75
CA LYS A 39 16.30 -8.67 -1.54
C LYS A 39 16.81 -7.23 -1.47
N ALA A 40 18.09 -7.01 -1.69
CA ALA A 40 18.69 -5.68 -1.70
C ALA A 40 18.06 -4.78 -2.80
N SER A 41 17.84 -5.33 -3.99
CA SER A 41 17.17 -4.60 -5.07
C SER A 41 15.73 -4.25 -4.72
N TYR A 42 15.01 -5.16 -4.07
CA TYR A 42 13.64 -4.89 -3.62
C TYR A 42 13.60 -3.75 -2.59
N GLU A 43 14.46 -3.81 -1.57
CA GLU A 43 14.53 -2.76 -0.53
C GLU A 43 15.00 -1.41 -1.10
N TYR A 44 15.96 -1.42 -2.00
CA TYR A 44 16.46 -0.20 -2.63
C TYR A 44 15.39 0.51 -3.47
N ASN A 45 14.50 -0.26 -4.10
CA ASN A 45 13.41 0.28 -4.91
C ASN A 45 12.08 0.38 -4.14
N PHE A 46 12.11 0.25 -2.79
CA PHE A 46 10.91 0.40 -1.99
C PHE A 46 10.43 1.86 -2.04
N ASP A 47 9.13 2.08 -2.20
CA ASP A 47 8.48 3.39 -2.30
C ASP A 47 8.95 4.33 -3.44
N THR A 48 9.77 3.85 -4.36
CA THR A 48 10.14 4.63 -5.56
C THR A 48 9.00 4.76 -6.58
N CYS A 49 7.87 4.10 -6.33
CA CYS A 49 6.68 4.16 -7.17
C CYS A 49 5.95 5.50 -7.13
N TYR A 50 6.18 6.31 -6.12
CA TYR A 50 5.54 7.62 -5.99
C TYR A 50 6.27 8.67 -6.83
N PRO A 51 5.54 9.47 -7.64
CA PRO A 51 6.16 10.43 -8.57
C PRO A 51 7.11 11.43 -7.89
N ASP A 52 6.78 11.85 -6.67
CA ASP A 52 7.53 12.83 -5.89
C ASP A 52 8.14 12.23 -4.63
N SER A 53 8.60 10.97 -4.70
CA SER A 53 9.14 10.23 -3.54
C SER A 53 10.25 10.99 -2.78
N ASP A 54 11.08 11.75 -3.50
CA ASP A 54 12.16 12.56 -2.91
C ASP A 54 11.64 13.74 -2.06
N ARG A 55 10.39 14.12 -2.23
CA ARG A 55 9.73 15.24 -1.53
C ARG A 55 8.71 14.77 -0.50
N LEU A 56 8.43 13.47 -0.46
CA LEU A 56 7.52 12.89 0.52
C LEU A 56 8.22 12.76 1.87
N VAL A 57 7.62 13.34 2.89
CA VAL A 57 8.11 13.25 4.27
C VAL A 57 7.02 12.65 5.14
N MET A 58 7.36 11.57 5.82
CA MET A 58 6.49 10.97 6.82
C MET A 58 6.86 11.53 8.19
N LEU A 59 5.88 12.11 8.89
CA LEU A 59 6.06 12.59 10.25
C LEU A 59 5.86 11.44 11.22
N ASN A 60 6.93 11.07 11.90
CA ASN A 60 6.93 10.11 13.00
C ASN A 60 7.32 10.84 14.29
N PHE A 61 6.51 10.65 15.33
CA PHE A 61 6.84 11.13 16.66
C PHE A 61 7.14 9.92 17.54
N GLY A 62 8.39 9.70 17.87
CA GLY A 62 8.84 8.61 18.73
C GLY A 62 10.34 8.44 18.70
N GLU A 63 10.89 7.77 19.68
CA GLU A 63 12.30 7.39 19.64
C GLU A 63 12.50 6.29 18.59
N GLU A 64 13.52 6.44 17.77
CA GLU A 64 13.91 5.56 16.66
C GLU A 64 14.11 4.07 17.04
N LYS A 65 14.08 3.77 18.35
CA LYS A 65 14.32 2.42 18.91
C LYS A 65 13.08 1.56 19.08
N ASP A 66 11.92 2.16 19.01
CA ASP A 66 10.67 1.42 19.18
C ASP A 66 9.88 1.50 17.88
N ASN A 67 9.62 0.36 17.27
CA ASN A 67 8.68 0.25 16.12
C ASN A 67 7.24 0.60 16.55
N SER A 68 7.09 1.44 17.55
CA SER A 68 5.81 1.93 18.01
C SER A 68 5.22 2.85 16.96
N ILE A 69 4.07 2.47 16.48
CA ILE A 69 3.20 3.28 15.63
C ILE A 69 2.92 4.58 16.38
N THR A 70 3.39 5.68 15.84
CA THR A 70 3.18 6.97 16.50
C THR A 70 1.79 7.49 16.17
N LEU A 71 0.98 7.54 17.19
CA LEU A 71 -0.37 8.09 17.14
C LEU A 71 -0.28 9.61 17.18
N LEU A 72 -0.68 10.27 16.11
CA LEU A 72 -0.74 11.71 16.06
C LEU A 72 -2.19 12.19 16.05
N PRO A 73 -2.57 13.08 16.98
CA PRO A 73 -3.87 13.72 16.90
C PRO A 73 -3.96 14.56 15.61
N ARG A 74 -5.12 14.56 15.00
CA ARG A 74 -5.35 15.26 13.72
C ARG A 74 -5.12 16.77 13.82
N GLY A 75 -5.57 17.41 14.90
CA GLY A 75 -5.49 18.86 15.03
C GLY A 75 -4.08 19.43 14.91
N PRO A 76 -3.06 18.91 15.63
CA PRO A 76 -1.68 19.31 15.44
C PRO A 76 -1.15 19.12 14.02
N ILE A 77 -1.57 18.06 13.32
CA ILE A 77 -1.15 17.81 11.93
C ILE A 77 -1.78 18.84 10.98
N ASP A 78 -3.08 19.07 11.09
CA ASP A 78 -3.76 20.10 10.30
C ASP A 78 -3.13 21.49 10.54
N PHE A 79 -2.76 21.80 11.79
CA PHE A 79 -2.06 23.03 12.12
C PHE A 79 -0.67 23.11 11.47
N LEU A 80 0.13 22.04 11.54
CA LEU A 80 1.45 21.98 10.91
C LEU A 80 1.36 22.18 9.39
N ILE A 81 0.44 21.48 8.72
CA ILE A 81 0.23 21.62 7.27
C ILE A 81 -0.10 23.06 6.88
N GLN A 82 -0.88 23.77 7.70
CA GLN A 82 -1.28 25.14 7.43
C GLN A 82 -0.22 26.20 7.77
N GLN A 83 0.62 25.94 8.78
CA GLN A 83 1.54 26.94 9.33
C GLN A 83 2.99 26.78 8.87
N VAL A 84 3.39 25.61 8.41
CA VAL A 84 4.78 25.37 8.00
C VAL A 84 4.97 25.75 6.53
N PRO A 85 5.78 26.81 6.25
CA PRO A 85 6.07 27.18 4.87
C PRO A 85 6.80 26.04 4.14
N GLY A 86 6.36 25.75 2.90
CA GLY A 86 7.00 24.74 2.07
C GLY A 86 6.27 23.37 2.07
N ILE A 87 5.27 23.17 2.92
CA ILE A 87 4.33 22.07 2.80
C ILE A 87 3.29 22.43 1.73
N GLU A 88 3.29 21.67 0.64
CA GLU A 88 2.36 21.89 -0.48
C GLU A 88 1.04 21.16 -0.21
N TYR A 89 1.12 19.90 0.21
CA TYR A 89 0.00 19.06 0.60
C TYR A 89 0.36 18.24 1.82
N GLY A 90 -0.64 17.87 2.61
CA GLY A 90 -0.48 16.98 3.72
C GLY A 90 -1.69 16.06 3.85
N THR A 91 -1.45 14.85 4.33
CA THR A 91 -2.51 13.86 4.53
C THR A 91 -2.27 13.07 5.81
N ILE A 92 -3.32 12.43 6.28
CA ILE A 92 -3.28 11.48 7.37
C ILE A 92 -3.84 10.18 6.84
N TYR A 93 -3.26 9.07 7.24
CA TYR A 93 -3.78 7.76 6.93
C TYR A 93 -3.83 6.89 8.19
N ALA A 94 -4.79 5.99 8.23
CA ALA A 94 -4.92 5.00 9.29
C ALA A 94 -5.40 3.68 8.71
N PRO A 95 -4.70 2.57 8.95
CA PRO A 95 -5.21 1.26 8.58
C PRO A 95 -6.43 0.93 9.44
N CYS A 96 -7.49 0.42 8.82
CA CYS A 96 -8.58 -0.15 9.57
C CYS A 96 -8.12 -1.48 10.20
N TRP A 97 -8.16 -1.59 11.52
CA TRP A 97 -7.64 -2.74 12.25
C TRP A 97 -8.39 -4.04 12.02
N GLN A 98 -9.65 -3.94 11.61
CA GLN A 98 -10.51 -5.08 11.42
C GLN A 98 -10.94 -5.20 9.96
N LYS A 99 -11.03 -6.43 9.49
CA LYS A 99 -11.65 -6.71 8.20
C LYS A 99 -13.10 -6.27 8.24
N GLN A 100 -13.49 -5.48 7.27
CA GLN A 100 -14.86 -5.07 7.07
C GLN A 100 -15.53 -5.92 6.00
N ALA A 101 -16.80 -6.23 6.23
CA ALA A 101 -17.62 -6.91 5.25
C ALA A 101 -18.20 -5.90 4.26
N PHE A 102 -17.99 -6.12 2.98
CA PHE A 102 -18.55 -5.32 1.90
C PHE A 102 -19.35 -6.19 0.95
N CYS A 103 -20.38 -5.63 0.33
CA CYS A 103 -21.07 -6.25 -0.79
C CYS A 103 -21.44 -5.21 -1.85
N THR A 104 -21.65 -5.67 -3.07
CA THR A 104 -22.07 -4.81 -4.21
C THR A 104 -23.57 -4.74 -4.36
N ASN A 105 -24.31 -5.70 -3.79
CA ASN A 105 -25.78 -5.78 -3.86
C ASN A 105 -26.36 -6.14 -2.48
N PRO A 106 -27.07 -5.21 -1.80
CA PRO A 106 -27.64 -5.47 -0.49
C PRO A 106 -28.85 -6.41 -0.50
N GLU A 107 -29.53 -6.56 -1.64
CA GLU A 107 -30.69 -7.47 -1.76
C GLU A 107 -30.29 -8.95 -1.84
N ASN A 108 -29.09 -9.22 -2.41
CA ASN A 108 -28.51 -10.55 -2.46
C ASN A 108 -27.02 -10.44 -2.11
N PRO A 109 -26.68 -10.26 -0.81
CA PRO A 109 -25.34 -9.92 -0.39
C PRO A 109 -24.37 -11.10 -0.56
N GLN A 110 -23.38 -10.90 -1.40
CA GLN A 110 -22.18 -11.71 -1.43
C GLN A 110 -21.07 -10.90 -0.76
N TYR A 111 -20.82 -11.21 0.50
CA TYR A 111 -19.83 -10.48 1.28
C TYR A 111 -18.42 -10.88 0.91
N PHE A 112 -17.57 -9.88 0.76
CA PHE A 112 -16.12 -10.00 0.75
C PHE A 112 -15.54 -9.19 1.91
N TYR A 113 -14.39 -9.62 2.40
CA TYR A 113 -13.78 -9.04 3.60
C TYR A 113 -12.48 -8.37 3.21
N GLU A 114 -12.40 -7.08 3.45
CA GLU A 114 -11.22 -6.27 3.17
C GLU A 114 -10.84 -5.41 4.37
N THR A 115 -9.57 -4.99 4.38
CA THR A 115 -9.06 -4.06 5.37
C THR A 115 -8.74 -2.74 4.68
N PRO A 116 -9.73 -1.86 4.50
CA PRO A 116 -9.49 -0.58 3.85
C PRO A 116 -8.59 0.30 4.70
N TRP A 117 -7.93 1.27 4.07
CA TRP A 117 -7.24 2.33 4.79
C TRP A 117 -8.11 3.57 4.79
N ALA A 118 -8.30 4.15 5.98
CA ALA A 118 -8.93 5.44 6.12
C ALA A 118 -7.91 6.54 5.83
N VAL A 119 -8.24 7.45 4.92
CA VAL A 119 -7.33 8.50 4.46
C VAL A 119 -7.98 9.88 4.49
N TYR A 120 -7.16 10.89 4.66
CA TYR A 120 -7.58 12.28 4.53
C TYR A 120 -7.73 12.67 3.04
N PRO A 121 -8.56 13.69 2.71
CA PRO A 121 -8.90 13.99 1.31
C PRO A 121 -7.72 14.17 0.35
N ASP A 122 -6.64 14.81 0.77
CA ASP A 122 -5.49 15.08 -0.11
C ASP A 122 -4.54 13.89 -0.33
N PHE A 123 -4.87 12.72 0.19
CA PHE A 123 -4.03 11.52 0.11
C PHE A 123 -3.62 11.19 -1.34
N GLY A 124 -4.57 11.21 -2.27
CA GLY A 124 -4.29 10.94 -3.68
C GLY A 124 -3.30 11.90 -4.31
N LYS A 125 -3.32 13.18 -3.90
CA LYS A 125 -2.36 14.19 -4.36
C LYS A 125 -0.99 13.98 -3.73
N VAL A 126 -0.95 13.74 -2.42
CA VAL A 126 0.30 13.55 -1.66
C VAL A 126 1.10 12.39 -2.21
N ILE A 127 0.48 11.23 -2.42
CA ILE A 127 1.18 10.05 -2.95
C ILE A 127 1.20 9.97 -4.49
N GLY A 128 0.58 10.94 -5.17
CA GLY A 128 0.56 11.00 -6.64
C GLY A 128 -0.21 9.87 -7.30
N LEU A 129 -1.38 9.47 -6.75
CA LEU A 129 -2.21 8.44 -7.34
C LEU A 129 -2.60 8.75 -8.78
N GLN A 130 -2.33 7.81 -9.67
CA GLN A 130 -2.76 7.90 -11.07
C GLN A 130 -4.18 7.35 -11.21
N PHE A 131 -5.15 8.23 -11.47
CA PHE A 131 -6.54 7.81 -11.70
C PHE A 131 -6.75 7.36 -13.14
N VAL A 132 -7.36 6.18 -13.30
CA VAL A 132 -7.83 5.65 -14.59
C VAL A 132 -9.21 6.23 -14.92
N LYS A 133 -10.07 6.36 -13.89
CA LYS A 133 -11.41 6.96 -13.99
C LYS A 133 -11.73 7.71 -12.70
N GLY A 134 -12.48 8.81 -12.82
CA GLY A 134 -12.82 9.64 -11.67
C GLY A 134 -11.62 10.43 -11.14
N SER A 135 -11.68 10.84 -9.90
CA SER A 135 -10.62 11.59 -9.23
C SER A 135 -10.76 11.51 -7.71
N ASP A 136 -9.77 12.02 -6.99
CA ASP A 136 -9.79 12.20 -5.54
C ASP A 136 -10.65 13.39 -5.07
N LYS A 137 -11.10 14.26 -5.96
CA LYS A 137 -11.88 15.46 -5.60
C LYS A 137 -13.17 15.14 -4.84
N ASP A 138 -13.80 14.02 -5.20
CA ASP A 138 -15.02 13.57 -4.52
C ASP A 138 -14.73 12.86 -3.19
N MET A 139 -13.46 12.63 -2.82
CA MET A 139 -13.08 12.12 -1.50
C MET A 139 -13.40 13.09 -0.35
N ASP A 140 -13.76 14.33 -0.64
CA ASP A 140 -14.25 15.29 0.37
C ASP A 140 -15.59 14.87 0.97
N LYS A 141 -16.34 13.99 0.30
CA LYS A 141 -17.63 13.50 0.77
C LYS A 141 -17.47 12.34 1.74
N PRO A 142 -18.20 12.30 2.87
CA PRO A 142 -18.04 11.28 3.91
C PRO A 142 -18.23 9.82 3.45
N GLU A 143 -19.00 9.62 2.40
CA GLU A 143 -19.35 8.28 1.86
C GLU A 143 -18.52 7.93 0.62
N SER A 144 -17.31 8.46 0.52
CA SER A 144 -16.48 8.27 -0.65
C SER A 144 -15.43 7.20 -0.45
N ILE A 145 -15.18 6.44 -1.51
CA ILE A 145 -14.16 5.40 -1.60
C ILE A 145 -13.48 5.46 -2.96
N ILE A 146 -12.18 5.22 -2.98
CA ILE A 146 -11.42 4.95 -4.19
C ILE A 146 -10.90 3.52 -4.16
N ILE A 147 -10.88 2.87 -5.30
CA ILE A 147 -10.45 1.46 -5.43
C ILE A 147 -9.45 1.29 -6.56
N SER A 148 -8.62 0.25 -6.47
CA SER A 148 -7.67 -0.09 -7.53
C SER A 148 -8.38 -0.59 -8.80
N GLU A 149 -7.70 -0.51 -9.93
CA GLU A 149 -8.25 -0.95 -11.22
C GLU A 149 -8.50 -2.45 -11.24
N SER A 150 -7.57 -3.25 -10.70
CA SER A 150 -7.74 -4.70 -10.61
C SER A 150 -8.91 -5.07 -9.72
N TYR A 151 -9.08 -4.35 -8.62
CA TYR A 151 -10.19 -4.56 -7.70
C TYR A 151 -11.54 -4.15 -8.30
N ALA A 152 -11.57 -3.02 -9.03
CA ALA A 152 -12.75 -2.61 -9.77
C ALA A 152 -13.21 -3.66 -10.80
N ARG A 153 -12.26 -4.27 -11.52
CA ARG A 153 -12.55 -5.38 -12.46
C ARG A 153 -13.07 -6.63 -11.77
N LYS A 154 -12.52 -6.95 -10.59
CA LYS A 154 -12.94 -8.11 -9.78
C LYS A 154 -14.39 -7.96 -9.29
N LEU A 155 -14.75 -6.77 -8.77
CA LEU A 155 -16.06 -6.53 -8.19
C LEU A 155 -17.15 -6.24 -9.22
N PHE A 156 -16.79 -5.61 -10.33
CA PHE A 156 -17.72 -5.19 -11.38
C PHE A 156 -17.30 -5.70 -12.77
N PRO A 157 -17.29 -7.03 -12.99
CA PRO A 157 -16.76 -7.61 -14.24
C PRO A 157 -17.56 -7.24 -15.49
N LYS A 158 -18.83 -6.86 -15.33
CA LYS A 158 -19.74 -6.51 -16.44
C LYS A 158 -20.15 -5.04 -16.43
N GLY A 159 -19.72 -4.26 -15.47
CA GLY A 159 -20.25 -2.95 -15.20
C GLY A 159 -19.22 -1.85 -15.11
N ASN A 160 -19.74 -0.66 -14.91
CA ASN A 160 -18.96 0.50 -14.56
C ASN A 160 -18.88 0.61 -13.04
N ALA A 161 -17.70 0.40 -12.46
CA ALA A 161 -17.48 0.55 -11.03
C ALA A 161 -17.60 2.00 -10.56
N LEU A 162 -17.22 2.98 -11.40
CA LEU A 162 -17.28 4.39 -11.04
C LEU A 162 -18.73 4.83 -10.82
N GLY A 163 -18.99 5.44 -9.67
CA GLY A 163 -20.32 5.88 -9.26
C GLY A 163 -21.21 4.80 -8.64
N SER A 164 -20.80 3.53 -8.68
CA SER A 164 -21.48 2.43 -7.99
C SER A 164 -21.23 2.51 -6.48
N TYR A 165 -22.00 1.75 -5.71
CA TYR A 165 -21.92 1.70 -4.27
C TYR A 165 -21.36 0.37 -3.77
N LEU A 166 -20.55 0.44 -2.72
CA LEU A 166 -20.22 -0.69 -1.87
C LEU A 166 -20.97 -0.53 -0.55
N TYR A 167 -21.68 -1.56 -0.17
CA TYR A 167 -22.45 -1.60 1.08
C TYR A 167 -21.64 -2.31 2.14
N THR A 168 -21.68 -1.82 3.37
CA THR A 168 -20.95 -2.38 4.50
C THR A 168 -21.84 -2.57 5.71
N GLU A 169 -21.52 -3.58 6.50
CA GLU A 169 -22.10 -3.79 7.83
C GLU A 169 -20.99 -3.62 8.87
N GLY A 170 -21.22 -2.75 9.83
CA GLY A 170 -20.33 -2.56 10.96
C GLY A 170 -19.78 -1.14 11.11
N ASP A 171 -19.26 -0.89 12.30
CA ASP A 171 -18.55 0.32 12.69
C ASP A 171 -17.16 -0.08 13.14
N ASN A 172 -16.13 0.51 12.56
CA ASN A 172 -14.73 0.21 12.89
C ASN A 172 -14.07 1.30 13.74
N GLY A 173 -14.84 2.25 14.24
CA GLY A 173 -14.37 3.36 15.06
C GLY A 173 -13.62 4.47 14.31
N LEU A 174 -13.04 4.17 13.12
CA LEU A 174 -12.33 5.16 12.28
C LEU A 174 -13.26 5.82 11.28
N VAL A 175 -14.31 5.13 10.90
CA VAL A 175 -15.32 5.62 9.98
C VAL A 175 -16.66 5.54 10.68
N LYS A 176 -17.38 6.65 10.72
CA LYS A 176 -18.74 6.68 11.24
C LYS A 176 -19.57 5.60 10.54
N ARG A 177 -20.44 4.91 11.24
CA ARG A 177 -21.35 3.92 10.68
C ARG A 177 -21.98 4.44 9.41
N ILE A 178 -21.46 3.96 8.28
CA ILE A 178 -21.91 4.31 6.94
C ILE A 178 -22.36 3.00 6.31
N ASP A 179 -23.59 2.96 5.88
CA ASP A 179 -24.16 1.75 5.30
C ASP A 179 -23.70 1.52 3.85
N LYS A 180 -23.14 2.55 3.21
CA LYS A 180 -22.67 2.49 1.83
C LYS A 180 -21.56 3.49 1.53
N PHE A 181 -20.69 3.12 0.60
CA PHE A 181 -19.65 3.99 0.05
C PHE A 181 -19.84 4.13 -1.46
N ARG A 182 -19.77 5.35 -1.96
CA ARG A 182 -19.77 5.61 -3.39
C ARG A 182 -18.35 5.56 -3.95
N ILE A 183 -18.13 4.77 -4.98
CA ILE A 183 -16.85 4.72 -5.70
C ILE A 183 -16.69 6.01 -6.51
N CYS A 184 -15.81 6.90 -6.06
CA CYS A 184 -15.58 8.19 -6.69
C CYS A 184 -14.34 8.21 -7.59
N GLY A 185 -13.44 7.23 -7.44
CA GLY A 185 -12.25 7.11 -8.27
C GLY A 185 -11.76 5.68 -8.38
N ILE A 186 -11.16 5.39 -9.54
CA ILE A 186 -10.47 4.14 -9.83
C ILE A 186 -9.04 4.50 -10.15
N PHE A 187 -8.10 4.06 -9.31
CA PHE A 187 -6.69 4.33 -9.48
C PHE A 187 -5.96 3.12 -10.08
N LYS A 188 -4.82 3.39 -10.72
CA LYS A 188 -3.94 2.37 -11.26
C LYS A 188 -3.30 1.56 -10.13
N ASP A 189 -3.23 0.25 -10.30
CA ASP A 189 -2.65 -0.63 -9.29
C ASP A 189 -1.26 -0.16 -8.87
N LEU A 190 -1.02 -0.13 -7.57
CA LEU A 190 0.28 0.18 -7.01
C LEU A 190 1.17 -1.07 -7.01
N PRO A 191 2.49 -0.92 -7.22
CA PRO A 191 3.43 -2.04 -7.16
C PRO A 191 3.50 -2.69 -5.79
N GLU A 192 4.02 -3.93 -5.76
CA GLU A 192 4.18 -4.71 -4.53
C GLU A 192 5.15 -4.08 -3.51
N ASN A 193 6.09 -3.29 -3.98
CA ASN A 193 7.12 -2.64 -3.18
C ASN A 193 6.75 -1.21 -2.77
N CYS A 194 5.48 -0.97 -2.51
CA CYS A 194 4.97 0.31 -2.02
C CYS A 194 4.35 0.15 -0.63
N GLN A 195 4.61 1.10 0.27
CA GLN A 195 4.02 1.13 1.60
C GLN A 195 2.49 1.21 1.55
N PHE A 196 1.96 2.05 0.67
CA PHE A 196 0.51 2.26 0.52
C PHE A 196 -0.14 1.28 -0.45
N LYS A 197 0.43 0.07 -0.60
CA LYS A 197 -0.20 -0.98 -1.38
C LYS A 197 -1.50 -1.44 -0.73
N ASN A 198 -2.59 -0.87 -1.17
CA ASN A 198 -3.94 -1.30 -0.80
C ASN A 198 -4.86 -1.13 -2.00
N ASP A 199 -5.86 -1.99 -2.09
CA ASP A 199 -6.85 -1.94 -3.16
C ASP A 199 -8.00 -0.97 -2.87
N MET A 200 -8.08 -0.44 -1.64
CA MET A 200 -9.24 0.30 -1.17
C MET A 200 -8.84 1.39 -0.17
N PHE A 201 -9.18 2.64 -0.48
CA PHE A 201 -9.03 3.77 0.42
C PHE A 201 -10.39 4.42 0.65
N ILE A 202 -10.77 4.56 1.92
CA ILE A 202 -12.01 5.20 2.35
C ILE A 202 -11.70 6.55 2.99
N ARG A 203 -12.63 7.49 2.87
CA ARG A 203 -12.48 8.77 3.53
C ARG A 203 -12.55 8.63 5.05
N MET A 204 -11.58 9.18 5.74
CA MET A 204 -11.59 9.30 7.20
C MET A 204 -12.73 10.22 7.64
N SER A 205 -13.46 9.83 8.69
CA SER A 205 -14.60 10.62 9.15
C SER A 205 -14.17 11.95 9.77
N ASP A 206 -15.00 12.98 9.63
CA ASP A 206 -14.76 14.31 10.25
C ASP A 206 -15.06 14.32 11.75
N TYR A 207 -15.63 13.25 12.29
CA TYR A 207 -16.03 13.13 13.69
C TYR A 207 -14.90 13.51 14.67
N GLN A 208 -13.69 13.45 14.21
CA GLN A 208 -12.49 13.62 15.02
C GLN A 208 -11.77 14.95 14.79
N LYS A 209 -12.35 15.81 13.95
CA LYS A 209 -11.77 17.12 13.65
C LYS A 209 -11.81 18.07 14.86
N ASP A 210 -12.83 17.94 15.68
CA ASP A 210 -13.08 18.83 16.82
C ASP A 210 -12.41 18.36 18.13
N ASP A 211 -11.84 17.15 18.14
CA ASP A 211 -11.27 16.56 19.34
C ASP A 211 -9.73 16.65 19.31
N TRP A 212 -9.23 17.80 19.71
CA TRP A 212 -7.80 18.15 19.73
C TRP A 212 -6.94 17.26 20.62
N ALA A 213 -7.54 16.61 21.60
CA ALA A 213 -6.80 15.97 22.68
C ALA A 213 -7.05 14.47 22.87
N SER A 214 -8.15 13.93 22.36
CA SER A 214 -8.63 12.64 22.88
C SER A 214 -8.43 11.45 21.94
N GLN A 215 -8.04 11.64 20.70
CA GLN A 215 -7.95 10.52 19.79
C GLN A 215 -6.64 10.52 19.01
N ASN A 216 -5.86 9.51 19.30
CA ASN A 216 -4.63 9.20 18.63
C ASN A 216 -4.94 8.48 17.30
N TYR A 217 -4.42 9.02 16.18
CA TYR A 217 -4.46 8.37 14.88
C TYR A 217 -3.07 7.92 14.48
N PHE A 218 -3.04 6.81 13.84
CA PHE A 218 -1.82 6.18 13.38
C PHE A 218 -1.30 6.81 12.12
#